data_724b7dd1ef49b5f585fe23fa90f42cc3
#
_entry.id   724b7dd1ef49b5f585fe23fa90f42cc3
#
_cell.length_a   1.000
_cell.length_b   1.000
_cell.length_c   1.000
_cell.angle_alpha   90.00
_cell.angle_beta   90.00
_cell.angle_gamma   90.00
#
_symmetry.space_group_name_H-M   'P 1'
#
loop_
_entity.id
_entity.type
_entity.pdbx_description
1 polymer ?
#
loop_
_entity_poly.entity_id
_entity_poly.type
_entity_poly.pdbx_seq_one_letter_code
_entity_poly.pdbx_strand_id
1 'polypeptide(L)'
;LRFAEMEKQISFQEKQAQKNVQISSAIAGDYTIKSNVNGKVYNVLKEKGEMVNSQTPVALIGDSKDFMLELQVDEYDITKVKLAQKILISMDSYKGQVFEATVIKINPSMNERSKSFTIEAVFISPPAALYPNLTCEANIVIQQKEKAITIPRNYLLTGDFVLLENKEKRKVTVGLKDYQKAEIVNGLTVKDVLIKPAP
;
A
#
# COMPACT_ATOMS: atom_id res chain seq x y z
N LEU A 1 -54.23 -13.69 -48.74
CA LEU A 1 -52.77 -13.76 -48.93
C LEU A 1 -52.14 -12.37 -48.88
N ARG A 2 -52.57 -11.38 -49.66
CA ARG A 2 -51.97 -10.03 -49.72
C ARG A 2 -51.97 -9.26 -48.40
N PHE A 3 -53.01 -9.35 -47.60
CA PHE A 3 -53.11 -8.67 -46.29
C PHE A 3 -52.10 -9.21 -45.28
N ALA A 4 -51.92 -10.51 -45.21
CA ALA A 4 -50.96 -11.15 -44.30
C ALA A 4 -49.48 -10.84 -44.65
N GLU A 5 -49.19 -10.66 -45.95
CA GLU A 5 -47.88 -10.24 -46.42
C GLU A 5 -47.63 -8.77 -46.05
N MET A 6 -48.67 -7.92 -46.20
CA MET A 6 -48.57 -6.52 -45.86
C MET A 6 -48.39 -6.27 -44.36
N GLU A 7 -49.10 -7.03 -43.51
CA GLU A 7 -48.91 -7.02 -42.06
C GLU A 7 -47.51 -7.46 -41.65
N LYS A 8 -46.99 -8.50 -42.28
CA LYS A 8 -45.59 -8.93 -42.03
C LYS A 8 -44.57 -7.85 -42.43
N GLN A 9 -44.82 -7.17 -43.55
CA GLN A 9 -43.95 -6.12 -44.06
C GLN A 9 -43.98 -4.88 -43.15
N ILE A 10 -45.14 -4.48 -42.69
CA ILE A 10 -45.31 -3.37 -41.72
C ILE A 10 -44.62 -3.74 -40.37
N SER A 11 -44.87 -4.94 -39.83
CA SER A 11 -44.23 -5.40 -38.62
C SER A 11 -42.70 -5.48 -38.72
N PHE A 12 -42.18 -5.83 -39.89
CA PHE A 12 -40.72 -5.81 -40.12
C PHE A 12 -40.19 -4.38 -40.13
N GLN A 13 -40.87 -3.45 -40.80
CA GLN A 13 -40.50 -2.05 -40.86
C GLN A 13 -40.54 -1.39 -39.46
N GLU A 14 -41.58 -1.69 -38.64
CA GLU A 14 -41.67 -1.22 -37.27
C GLU A 14 -40.50 -1.72 -36.42
N LYS A 15 -40.16 -3.02 -36.50
CA LYS A 15 -39.03 -3.61 -35.78
C LYS A 15 -37.69 -2.98 -36.19
N GLN A 16 -37.55 -2.68 -37.49
CA GLN A 16 -36.37 -2.02 -38.01
C GLN A 16 -36.26 -0.57 -37.56
N ALA A 17 -37.34 0.17 -37.55
CA ALA A 17 -37.44 1.53 -37.04
C ALA A 17 -37.12 1.55 -35.52
N GLN A 18 -37.68 0.64 -34.75
CA GLN A 18 -37.39 0.51 -33.33
C GLN A 18 -35.90 0.21 -33.05
N LYS A 19 -35.27 -0.70 -33.82
CA LYS A 19 -33.85 -0.95 -33.73
C LYS A 19 -33.00 0.27 -34.05
N ASN A 20 -33.36 1.03 -35.08
CA ASN A 20 -32.65 2.25 -35.44
C ASN A 20 -32.74 3.31 -34.33
N VAL A 21 -33.91 3.46 -33.70
CA VAL A 21 -34.09 4.34 -32.54
C VAL A 21 -33.23 3.87 -31.37
N GLN A 22 -33.18 2.56 -31.07
CA GLN A 22 -32.32 2.01 -30.02
C GLN A 22 -30.85 2.28 -30.29
N ILE A 23 -30.37 2.06 -31.52
CA ILE A 23 -29.00 2.33 -31.91
C ILE A 23 -28.67 3.84 -31.77
N SER A 24 -29.54 4.71 -32.28
CA SER A 24 -29.36 6.16 -32.17
C SER A 24 -29.37 6.62 -30.73
N SER A 25 -30.20 6.03 -29.87
CA SER A 25 -30.26 6.32 -28.43
C SER A 25 -28.99 5.84 -27.70
N ALA A 26 -28.46 4.66 -28.06
CA ALA A 26 -27.20 4.16 -27.51
C ALA A 26 -26.04 5.08 -27.90
N ILE A 27 -25.94 5.45 -29.17
CA ILE A 27 -24.93 6.40 -29.67
C ILE A 27 -25.04 7.74 -28.91
N ALA A 28 -26.27 8.28 -28.74
CA ALA A 28 -26.46 9.49 -27.96
C ALA A 28 -26.03 9.35 -26.50
N GLY A 29 -26.21 8.16 -25.92
CA GLY A 29 -25.71 7.81 -24.58
C GLY A 29 -24.20 7.89 -24.46
N ASP A 30 -23.48 7.50 -25.52
CA ASP A 30 -22.00 7.48 -25.54
C ASP A 30 -21.39 8.90 -25.51
N TYR A 31 -22.15 9.91 -25.84
CA TYR A 31 -21.75 11.32 -25.70
C TYR A 31 -21.84 11.83 -24.25
N THR A 32 -22.35 11.01 -23.32
CA THR A 32 -22.44 11.37 -21.92
C THR A 32 -21.48 10.49 -21.12
N ILE A 33 -20.32 11.03 -20.75
CA ILE A 33 -19.33 10.34 -19.94
C ILE A 33 -19.80 10.29 -18.48
N LYS A 34 -19.97 9.09 -17.96
CA LYS A 34 -20.38 8.86 -16.56
C LYS A 34 -19.33 8.04 -15.83
N SER A 35 -19.16 8.32 -14.54
CA SER A 35 -18.34 7.47 -13.67
C SER A 35 -19.04 6.13 -13.41
N ASN A 36 -18.30 5.04 -13.52
CA ASN A 36 -18.76 3.70 -13.16
C ASN A 36 -18.54 3.38 -11.66
N VAL A 37 -17.87 4.27 -10.93
CA VAL A 37 -17.55 4.13 -9.51
C VAL A 37 -18.07 5.34 -8.74
N ASN A 38 -18.48 5.10 -7.50
CA ASN A 38 -18.77 6.16 -6.55
C ASN A 38 -17.44 6.62 -5.94
N GLY A 39 -17.21 7.92 -5.86
CA GLY A 39 -15.97 8.41 -5.32
C GLY A 39 -15.79 9.91 -5.46
N LYS A 40 -14.57 10.36 -5.22
CA LYS A 40 -14.16 11.75 -5.35
C LYS A 40 -13.45 11.96 -6.69
N VAL A 41 -13.75 13.09 -7.35
CA VAL A 41 -12.97 13.54 -8.51
C VAL A 41 -11.71 14.20 -7.97
N TYR A 42 -10.57 13.62 -8.26
CA TYR A 42 -9.25 14.13 -7.82
C TYR A 42 -8.67 15.12 -8.82
N ASN A 43 -8.95 14.90 -10.10
CA ASN A 43 -8.49 15.80 -11.16
C ASN A 43 -9.43 15.74 -12.36
N VAL A 44 -9.63 16.88 -13.01
CA VAL A 44 -10.28 17.00 -14.31
C VAL A 44 -9.19 17.33 -15.32
N LEU A 45 -8.99 16.42 -16.29
CA LEU A 45 -7.86 16.47 -17.23
C LEU A 45 -8.17 17.21 -18.51
N LYS A 46 -9.44 17.57 -18.71
CA LYS A 46 -9.94 18.22 -19.94
C LYS A 46 -10.82 19.40 -19.62
N GLU A 47 -10.66 20.46 -20.40
CA GLU A 47 -11.49 21.66 -20.30
C GLU A 47 -12.58 21.67 -21.34
N LYS A 48 -13.59 22.55 -21.15
CA LYS A 48 -14.68 22.73 -22.08
C LYS A 48 -14.16 23.26 -23.41
N GLY A 49 -14.49 22.57 -24.50
CA GLY A 49 -14.07 22.90 -25.87
C GLY A 49 -12.88 22.07 -26.36
N GLU A 50 -12.24 21.29 -25.52
CA GLU A 50 -11.19 20.36 -25.95
C GLU A 50 -11.78 19.12 -26.64
N MET A 51 -11.08 18.65 -27.65
CA MET A 51 -11.42 17.40 -28.33
C MET A 51 -11.09 16.20 -27.48
N VAL A 52 -12.02 15.27 -27.37
CA VAL A 52 -11.85 14.00 -26.68
C VAL A 52 -12.22 12.85 -27.62
N ASN A 53 -11.58 11.71 -27.41
CA ASN A 53 -11.89 10.45 -28.08
C ASN A 53 -11.97 9.32 -27.05
N SER A 54 -12.29 8.10 -27.48
CA SER A 54 -12.46 6.95 -26.61
C SER A 54 -11.20 6.55 -25.79
N GLN A 55 -10.03 7.06 -26.15
CA GLN A 55 -8.75 6.78 -25.48
C GLN A 55 -8.27 7.95 -24.61
N THR A 56 -9.00 9.07 -24.64
CA THR A 56 -8.59 10.29 -23.93
C THR A 56 -9.09 10.24 -22.47
N PRO A 57 -8.21 10.22 -21.47
CA PRO A 57 -8.63 10.31 -20.08
C PRO A 57 -9.20 11.72 -19.80
N VAL A 58 -10.39 11.79 -19.22
CA VAL A 58 -11.12 13.05 -18.96
C VAL A 58 -11.03 13.49 -17.52
N ALA A 59 -11.03 12.52 -16.58
CA ALA A 59 -10.96 12.80 -15.16
C ALA A 59 -10.33 11.62 -14.41
N LEU A 60 -9.71 11.92 -13.27
CA LEU A 60 -9.25 10.94 -12.31
C LEU A 60 -10.26 10.87 -11.17
N ILE A 61 -10.87 9.68 -10.99
CA ILE A 61 -11.89 9.43 -9.97
C ILE A 61 -11.44 8.22 -9.15
N GLY A 62 -11.59 8.27 -7.84
CA GLY A 62 -11.26 7.17 -6.96
C GLY A 62 -12.03 7.24 -5.64
N ASP A 63 -12.03 6.13 -4.90
CA ASP A 63 -12.60 6.11 -3.57
C ASP A 63 -11.79 7.04 -2.65
N SER A 64 -12.49 7.76 -1.79
CA SER A 64 -11.86 8.65 -0.81
C SER A 64 -11.54 7.97 0.52
N LYS A 65 -11.94 6.70 0.67
CA LYS A 65 -11.79 5.93 1.91
C LYS A 65 -10.78 4.78 1.77
N ASP A 66 -10.71 4.18 0.59
CA ASP A 66 -9.89 3.00 0.35
C ASP A 66 -8.59 3.39 -0.36
N PHE A 67 -7.62 3.80 0.43
CA PHE A 67 -6.27 4.04 -0.06
C PHE A 67 -5.42 2.78 0.05
N MET A 68 -4.78 2.43 -1.04
CA MET A 68 -3.79 1.37 -1.10
C MET A 68 -2.39 1.97 -1.08
N LEU A 69 -1.53 1.36 -0.30
CA LEU A 69 -0.11 1.67 -0.24
C LEU A 69 0.61 0.80 -1.26
N GLU A 70 1.36 1.42 -2.15
CA GLU A 70 2.27 0.74 -3.05
C GLU A 70 3.70 0.97 -2.55
N LEU A 71 4.35 -0.10 -2.09
CA LEU A 71 5.65 -0.05 -1.46
C LEU A 71 6.67 -0.80 -2.32
N GLN A 72 7.87 -0.24 -2.41
CA GLN A 72 9.00 -0.85 -3.12
C GLN A 72 9.92 -1.52 -2.10
N VAL A 73 10.16 -2.81 -2.28
CA VAL A 73 11.03 -3.62 -1.42
C VAL A 73 12.21 -4.12 -2.23
N ASP A 74 13.41 -3.93 -1.70
CA ASP A 74 14.65 -4.38 -2.31
C ASP A 74 14.71 -5.91 -2.47
N GLU A 75 15.43 -6.38 -3.50
CA GLU A 75 15.64 -7.79 -3.80
C GLU A 75 16.19 -8.59 -2.61
N TYR A 76 17.06 -7.98 -1.79
CA TYR A 76 17.65 -8.65 -0.62
C TYR A 76 16.66 -8.90 0.51
N ASP A 77 15.59 -8.11 0.58
CA ASP A 77 14.64 -8.15 1.69
C ASP A 77 13.32 -8.83 1.35
N ILE A 78 12.99 -8.98 0.06
CA ILE A 78 11.70 -9.55 -0.38
C ILE A 78 11.44 -10.95 0.17
N THR A 79 12.48 -11.78 0.33
CA THR A 79 12.35 -13.13 0.86
C THR A 79 11.90 -13.18 2.32
N LYS A 80 12.04 -12.07 3.06
CA LYS A 80 11.63 -11.91 4.45
C LYS A 80 10.20 -11.40 4.58
N VAL A 81 9.64 -10.86 3.49
CA VAL A 81 8.28 -10.29 3.48
C VAL A 81 7.25 -11.39 3.26
N LYS A 82 6.18 -11.33 4.04
CA LYS A 82 5.06 -12.28 3.97
C LYS A 82 3.73 -11.53 4.00
N LEU A 83 2.69 -12.16 3.48
CA LEU A 83 1.32 -11.66 3.61
C LEU A 83 0.92 -11.51 5.08
N ALA A 84 0.06 -10.55 5.35
CA ALA A 84 -0.43 -10.20 6.69
C ALA A 84 0.63 -9.68 7.68
N GLN A 85 1.85 -9.39 7.23
CA GLN A 85 2.83 -8.72 8.07
C GLN A 85 2.41 -7.27 8.35
N LYS A 86 2.67 -6.86 9.59
CA LYS A 86 2.47 -5.49 10.06
C LYS A 86 3.53 -4.57 9.46
N ILE A 87 3.09 -3.39 9.07
CA ILE A 87 3.93 -2.31 8.57
C ILE A 87 3.70 -1.08 9.42
N LEU A 88 4.76 -0.37 9.75
CA LEU A 88 4.72 0.93 10.38
C LEU A 88 5.00 1.99 9.31
N ILE A 89 4.03 2.86 9.07
CA ILE A 89 4.07 3.89 8.04
C ILE A 89 4.31 5.24 8.68
N SER A 90 5.30 5.96 8.21
CA SER A 90 5.53 7.37 8.49
C SER A 90 5.41 8.21 7.22
N MET A 91 4.86 9.41 7.35
CA MET A 91 4.66 10.33 6.23
C MET A 91 5.08 11.74 6.65
N ASP A 92 5.75 12.45 5.75
CA ASP A 92 6.20 13.83 6.01
C ASP A 92 5.03 14.79 6.30
N SER A 93 3.87 14.51 5.70
CA SER A 93 2.64 15.27 5.93
C SER A 93 2.08 15.09 7.35
N TYR A 94 2.51 14.05 8.08
CA TYR A 94 2.04 13.68 9.42
C TYR A 94 3.23 13.48 10.37
N LYS A 95 4.09 14.49 10.49
CA LYS A 95 5.31 14.41 11.30
C LYS A 95 5.05 13.95 12.74
N GLY A 96 5.82 12.97 13.18
CA GLY A 96 5.73 12.42 14.52
C GLY A 96 4.59 11.43 14.75
N GLN A 97 3.81 11.11 13.72
CA GLN A 97 2.78 10.08 13.76
C GLN A 97 3.20 8.85 12.97
N VAL A 98 2.90 7.68 13.52
CA VAL A 98 3.13 6.38 12.88
C VAL A 98 1.78 5.69 12.71
N PHE A 99 1.50 5.26 11.51
CA PHE A 99 0.26 4.55 11.16
C PHE A 99 0.56 3.07 10.92
N GLU A 100 -0.40 2.23 11.27
CA GLU A 100 -0.28 0.79 11.07
C GLU A 100 -0.95 0.38 9.77
N ALA A 101 -0.26 -0.50 9.03
CA ALA A 101 -0.74 -1.10 7.80
C ALA A 101 -0.42 -2.59 7.77
N THR A 102 -1.01 -3.30 6.82
CA THR A 102 -0.83 -4.75 6.64
C THR A 102 -0.54 -5.06 5.18
N VAL A 103 0.43 -5.94 4.93
CA VAL A 103 0.71 -6.48 3.59
C VAL A 103 -0.46 -7.33 3.11
N ILE A 104 -1.04 -6.98 1.96
CA ILE A 104 -2.15 -7.72 1.36
C ILE A 104 -1.76 -8.46 0.09
N LYS A 105 -0.71 -8.00 -0.61
CA LYS A 105 -0.26 -8.63 -1.84
C LYS A 105 1.23 -8.39 -2.07
N ILE A 106 1.89 -9.39 -2.64
CA ILE A 106 3.28 -9.34 -3.07
C ILE A 106 3.28 -9.63 -4.55
N ASN A 107 3.72 -8.68 -5.37
CA ASN A 107 3.85 -8.90 -6.81
C ASN A 107 5.09 -9.76 -7.06
N PRO A 108 4.97 -10.89 -7.76
CA PRO A 108 6.08 -11.82 -7.94
C PRO A 108 7.11 -11.35 -8.98
N SER A 109 6.79 -10.29 -9.73
CA SER A 109 7.67 -9.75 -10.76
C SER A 109 8.51 -8.61 -10.22
N MET A 110 9.81 -8.72 -10.38
CA MET A 110 10.77 -7.67 -10.03
C MET A 110 10.83 -6.61 -11.12
N ASN A 111 10.92 -5.37 -10.73
CA ASN A 111 11.29 -4.29 -11.63
C ASN A 111 12.81 -4.30 -11.83
N GLU A 112 13.26 -4.67 -13.02
CA GLU A 112 14.68 -4.84 -13.35
C GLU A 112 15.50 -3.55 -13.23
N ARG A 113 14.87 -2.38 -13.43
CA ARG A 113 15.54 -1.08 -13.36
C ARG A 113 15.83 -0.65 -11.92
N SER A 114 14.83 -0.78 -11.05
CA SER A 114 14.96 -0.40 -9.63
C SER A 114 15.47 -1.53 -8.74
N LYS A 115 15.56 -2.77 -9.25
CA LYS A 115 15.90 -3.97 -8.48
C LYS A 115 15.00 -4.16 -7.26
N SER A 116 13.73 -3.83 -7.41
CA SER A 116 12.74 -3.89 -6.33
C SER A 116 11.49 -4.65 -6.72
N PHE A 117 10.81 -5.17 -5.73
CA PHE A 117 9.50 -5.79 -5.83
C PHE A 117 8.43 -4.83 -5.31
N THR A 118 7.30 -4.78 -5.99
CA THR A 118 6.15 -4.01 -5.53
C THR A 118 5.31 -4.86 -4.60
N ILE A 119 5.02 -4.35 -3.42
CA ILE A 119 4.03 -4.92 -2.50
C ILE A 119 2.88 -3.94 -2.29
N GLU A 120 1.69 -4.49 -2.10
CA GLU A 120 0.50 -3.71 -1.80
C GLU A 120 0.12 -3.90 -0.33
N ALA A 121 -0.23 -2.81 0.32
CA ALA A 121 -0.64 -2.82 1.72
C ALA A 121 -1.84 -1.91 1.94
N VAL A 122 -2.58 -2.14 3.01
CA VAL A 122 -3.72 -1.31 3.42
C VAL A 122 -3.51 -0.83 4.85
N PHE A 123 -3.96 0.38 5.12
CA PHE A 123 -3.97 0.92 6.48
C PHE A 123 -4.95 0.15 7.37
N ILE A 124 -4.55 -0.14 8.59
CA ILE A 124 -5.45 -0.64 9.63
C ILE A 124 -6.26 0.53 10.20
N SER A 125 -5.58 1.65 10.43
CA SER A 125 -6.19 2.89 10.88
C SER A 125 -5.61 4.04 10.04
N PRO A 126 -6.30 4.45 8.96
CA PRO A 126 -5.80 5.50 8.10
C PRO A 126 -5.84 6.88 8.79
N PRO A 127 -4.98 7.83 8.39
CA PRO A 127 -5.11 9.21 8.80
C PRO A 127 -6.43 9.83 8.35
N ALA A 128 -6.84 10.91 9.03
CA ALA A 128 -8.11 11.59 8.77
C ALA A 128 -8.25 12.14 7.34
N ALA A 129 -7.15 12.52 6.71
CA ALA A 129 -7.13 12.98 5.32
C ALA A 129 -5.96 12.35 4.57
N LEU A 130 -6.25 11.69 3.46
CA LEU A 130 -5.25 11.16 2.55
C LEU A 130 -5.47 11.74 1.16
N TYR A 131 -4.38 11.90 0.45
CA TYR A 131 -4.37 12.32 -0.94
C TYR A 131 -3.59 11.30 -1.77
N PRO A 132 -4.00 11.04 -3.01
CA PRO A 132 -3.24 10.17 -3.90
C PRO A 132 -1.82 10.68 -4.10
N ASN A 133 -0.89 9.75 -4.29
CA ASN A 133 0.54 10.01 -4.55
C ASN A 133 1.30 10.69 -3.40
N LEU A 134 0.80 10.63 -2.17
CA LEU A 134 1.61 10.99 -1.00
C LEU A 134 2.72 9.96 -0.83
N THR A 135 3.94 10.48 -0.61
CA THR A 135 5.08 9.63 -0.29
C THR A 135 5.04 9.20 1.17
N CYS A 136 5.38 7.95 1.42
CA CYS A 136 5.52 7.40 2.75
C CYS A 136 6.79 6.57 2.90
N GLU A 137 7.29 6.49 4.11
CA GLU A 137 8.31 5.54 4.51
C GLU A 137 7.62 4.38 5.24
N ALA A 138 7.98 3.15 4.85
CA ALA A 138 7.37 1.93 5.35
C ALA A 138 8.40 1.02 6.03
N ASN A 139 8.18 0.71 7.29
CA ASN A 139 8.99 -0.22 8.05
C ASN A 139 8.22 -1.52 8.28
N ILE A 140 8.55 -2.56 7.51
CA ILE A 140 7.91 -3.87 7.60
C ILE A 140 8.45 -4.61 8.83
N VAL A 141 7.55 -5.05 9.72
CA VAL A 141 7.92 -5.82 10.90
C VAL A 141 8.18 -7.27 10.48
N ILE A 142 9.44 -7.62 10.31
CA ILE A 142 9.84 -8.96 9.89
C ILE A 142 9.72 -9.96 11.02
N GLN A 143 10.05 -9.55 12.23
CA GLN A 143 10.01 -10.40 13.41
C GLN A 143 9.72 -9.57 14.67
N GLN A 144 8.88 -10.09 15.55
CA GLN A 144 8.55 -9.48 16.82
C GLN A 144 8.62 -10.54 17.91
N LYS A 145 9.20 -10.18 19.06
CA LYS A 145 9.18 -10.99 20.28
C LYS A 145 8.52 -10.22 21.40
N GLU A 146 7.55 -10.85 22.04
CA GLU A 146 6.85 -10.28 23.18
C GLU A 146 7.66 -10.42 24.43
N LYS A 147 8.14 -10.36 25.25
CA LYS A 147 8.85 -10.63 26.52
C LYS A 147 10.34 -10.89 26.32
N ALA A 148 11.03 -9.98 25.69
CA ALA A 148 12.48 -10.04 25.54
C ALA A 148 13.18 -9.07 26.50
N ILE A 149 14.29 -9.51 27.09
CA ILE A 149 15.21 -8.60 27.77
C ILE A 149 15.95 -7.83 26.68
N THR A 150 15.79 -6.52 26.63
CA THR A 150 16.47 -5.68 25.65
C THR A 150 17.34 -4.64 26.30
N ILE A 151 18.47 -4.35 25.69
CA ILE A 151 19.39 -3.29 26.09
C ILE A 151 19.56 -2.29 24.92
N PRO A 152 19.86 -1.01 25.18
CA PRO A 152 20.25 -0.09 24.11
C PRO A 152 21.52 -0.62 23.42
N ARG A 153 21.55 -0.53 22.07
CA ARG A 153 22.65 -1.09 21.29
C ARG A 153 24.03 -0.52 21.65
N ASN A 154 24.07 0.71 22.12
CA ASN A 154 25.31 1.38 22.56
C ASN A 154 25.85 0.87 23.92
N TYR A 155 25.17 -0.07 24.57
CA TYR A 155 25.67 -0.80 25.75
C TYR A 155 26.34 -2.12 25.37
N LEU A 156 26.20 -2.56 24.11
CA LEU A 156 26.82 -3.78 23.62
C LEU A 156 28.22 -3.49 23.08
N LEU A 157 29.21 -4.14 23.67
CA LEU A 157 30.60 -4.08 23.23
C LEU A 157 30.87 -5.11 22.11
N THR A 158 31.98 -4.90 21.40
CA THR A 158 32.45 -5.84 20.36
C THR A 158 32.66 -7.24 20.97
N GLY A 159 32.17 -8.26 20.24
CA GLY A 159 32.25 -9.68 20.71
C GLY A 159 31.12 -10.07 21.64
N ASP A 160 30.01 -9.34 21.67
CA ASP A 160 28.80 -9.62 22.47
C ASP A 160 29.07 -9.60 23.99
N PHE A 161 29.74 -8.55 24.44
CA PHE A 161 29.96 -8.28 25.86
C PHE A 161 29.16 -7.06 26.31
N VAL A 162 28.79 -7.03 27.57
CA VAL A 162 28.22 -5.88 28.28
C VAL A 162 29.05 -5.54 29.49
N LEU A 163 28.97 -4.29 29.95
CA LEU A 163 29.67 -3.84 31.16
C LEU A 163 28.68 -3.72 32.32
N LEU A 164 28.89 -4.47 33.36
CA LEU A 164 28.10 -4.42 34.59
C LEU A 164 28.52 -3.21 35.46
N GLU A 165 27.72 -2.89 36.48
CA GLU A 165 27.98 -1.80 37.43
C GLU A 165 29.33 -1.94 38.14
N ASN A 166 29.76 -3.15 38.45
CA ASN A 166 31.06 -3.44 39.02
C ASN A 166 32.23 -3.34 38.02
N LYS A 167 31.99 -2.84 36.78
CA LYS A 167 32.95 -2.76 35.68
C LYS A 167 33.40 -4.12 35.12
N GLU A 168 32.76 -5.19 35.50
CA GLU A 168 33.03 -6.52 34.96
C GLU A 168 32.44 -6.64 33.57
N LYS A 169 33.21 -7.21 32.62
CA LYS A 169 32.71 -7.55 31.28
C LYS A 169 32.04 -8.92 31.32
N ARG A 170 30.78 -8.97 30.99
CA ARG A 170 30.02 -10.21 30.90
C ARG A 170 29.66 -10.51 29.45
N LYS A 171 29.97 -11.74 29.03
CA LYS A 171 29.56 -12.25 27.72
C LYS A 171 28.07 -12.55 27.74
N VAL A 172 27.36 -12.11 26.68
CA VAL A 172 25.92 -12.31 26.51
C VAL A 172 25.63 -13.02 25.21
N THR A 173 24.49 -13.68 25.12
CA THR A 173 23.98 -14.20 23.86
C THR A 173 22.97 -13.21 23.32
N VAL A 174 23.29 -12.61 22.18
CA VAL A 174 22.46 -11.61 21.51
C VAL A 174 21.49 -12.32 20.57
N GLY A 175 20.22 -11.96 20.63
CA GLY A 175 19.17 -12.42 19.73
C GLY A 175 18.89 -11.40 18.62
N LEU A 176 17.61 -10.98 18.53
CA LEU A 176 17.20 -9.95 17.59
C LEU A 176 17.85 -8.61 17.94
N LYS A 177 18.27 -7.88 16.94
CA LYS A 177 18.82 -6.53 17.12
C LYS A 177 18.36 -5.61 16.00
N ASP A 178 18.04 -4.40 16.40
CA ASP A 178 17.77 -3.29 15.49
C ASP A 178 18.85 -2.19 15.65
N TYR A 179 18.62 -1.01 15.12
CA TYR A 179 19.58 0.10 15.23
C TYR A 179 19.60 0.76 16.61
N GLN A 180 18.55 0.60 17.44
CA GLN A 180 18.44 1.19 18.78
C GLN A 180 18.68 0.19 19.89
N LYS A 181 18.20 -1.05 19.74
CA LYS A 181 18.14 -2.07 20.79
C LYS A 181 18.72 -3.41 20.33
N ALA A 182 19.19 -4.18 21.29
CA ALA A 182 19.60 -5.58 21.14
C ALA A 182 18.87 -6.43 22.17
N GLU A 183 18.32 -7.55 21.72
CA GLU A 183 17.76 -8.57 22.59
C GLU A 183 18.90 -9.37 23.24
N ILE A 184 18.78 -9.64 24.52
CA ILE A 184 19.67 -10.56 25.25
C ILE A 184 18.90 -11.83 25.56
N VAL A 185 19.30 -12.90 24.90
CA VAL A 185 18.70 -14.24 25.11
C VAL A 185 19.23 -14.90 26.33
N ASN A 186 20.53 -14.72 26.65
CA ASN A 186 21.16 -15.31 27.78
C ASN A 186 22.31 -14.42 28.30
N GLY A 187 22.65 -14.56 29.60
CA GLY A 187 23.75 -13.84 30.22
C GLY A 187 23.34 -12.63 31.04
N LEU A 188 22.09 -12.16 30.96
CA LEU A 188 21.55 -11.09 31.80
C LEU A 188 20.20 -11.46 32.41
N THR A 189 19.95 -10.85 33.55
CA THR A 189 18.66 -10.85 34.22
C THR A 189 18.11 -9.44 34.36
N VAL A 190 16.81 -9.30 34.63
CA VAL A 190 16.16 -8.00 34.83
C VAL A 190 16.74 -7.19 35.99
N LYS A 191 17.49 -7.86 36.89
CA LYS A 191 18.12 -7.23 38.06
C LYS A 191 19.53 -6.70 37.79
N ASP A 192 20.15 -7.09 36.68
CA ASP A 192 21.50 -6.62 36.35
C ASP A 192 21.50 -5.16 35.96
N VAL A 193 22.42 -4.40 36.53
CA VAL A 193 22.62 -2.98 36.19
C VAL A 193 23.80 -2.86 35.23
N LEU A 194 23.58 -2.16 34.10
CA LEU A 194 24.59 -1.99 33.08
C LEU A 194 25.13 -0.56 33.06
N ILE A 195 26.41 -0.46 32.78
CA ILE A 195 27.08 0.84 32.55
C ILE A 195 27.27 1.03 31.03
N LYS A 196 26.97 2.23 30.55
CA LYS A 196 27.28 2.60 29.18
C LYS A 196 28.82 2.62 29.03
N PRO A 197 29.37 1.86 28.07
CA PRO A 197 30.80 1.92 27.77
C PRO A 197 31.21 3.35 27.38
N ALA A 198 32.39 3.76 27.80
CA ALA A 198 33.00 4.96 27.30
C ALA A 198 33.32 4.78 25.79
N PRO A 199 33.22 5.84 24.98
CA PRO A 199 33.50 5.81 23.55
C PRO A 199 34.94 5.42 23.25
#